data_607c13abe8dd44994bc99015e8adad63
#
_entry.id   607c13abe8dd44994bc99015e8adad63
#
_cell.length_a   1.000
_cell.length_b   1.000
_cell.length_c   1.000
_cell.angle_alpha   90.00
_cell.angle_beta   90.00
_cell.angle_gamma   90.00
#
_symmetry.space_group_name_H-M   'P 1'
#
loop_
_entity.id
_entity.type
_entity.pdbx_description
1 polymer ?
#
loop_
_entity_poly.entity_id
_entity_poly.type
_entity_poly.pdbx_seq_one_letter_code
_entity_poly.pdbx_strand_id
1 'polypeptide(L)'
;VALPKKENINFVTMGRMSVEKNHMALIDAFSRLVKNNPRAKLYLLGSGPLERKIKKQIDELGLRSYVILTGNVKNPFAIMKRCDCFILPSLHEGQPMVLLEARECGLPIIVSKFSTVKDSLYPKGQLVIGNDEESIYHGLEAFVNGKVPTCDFKLSDYNQEAYEEFKKAIQ
;
A
#
# COMPACT_ATOMS: atom_id res chain seq x y z
N VAL A 1 15.69 11.33 -0.51
CA VAL A 1 14.50 11.12 0.31
C VAL A 1 14.91 10.58 1.67
N ALA A 2 14.35 11.15 2.75
CA ALA A 2 14.59 10.63 4.09
C ALA A 2 13.98 9.23 4.24
N LEU A 3 14.76 8.30 4.79
CA LEU A 3 14.32 6.92 5.02
C LEU A 3 13.35 6.84 6.22
N PRO A 4 12.40 5.89 6.22
CA PRO A 4 11.51 5.66 7.34
C PRO A 4 12.29 5.39 8.64
N LYS A 5 11.83 5.99 9.74
CA LYS A 5 12.42 5.87 11.06
C LYS A 5 11.62 4.89 11.91
N LYS A 6 12.31 4.06 12.70
CA LYS A 6 11.69 3.00 13.52
C LYS A 6 10.76 3.51 14.63
N GLU A 7 10.95 4.74 15.10
CA GLU A 7 10.09 5.36 16.10
C GLU A 7 8.71 5.78 15.56
N ASN A 8 8.53 5.79 14.25
CA ASN A 8 7.27 6.12 13.58
C ASN A 8 6.47 4.86 13.22
N ILE A 9 5.21 5.06 12.88
CA ILE A 9 4.37 4.04 12.23
C ILE A 9 4.35 4.41 10.74
N ASN A 10 5.06 3.64 9.93
CA ASN A 10 5.35 3.99 8.54
C ASN A 10 4.48 3.17 7.58
N PHE A 11 3.49 3.82 7.00
CA PHE A 11 2.72 3.28 5.89
C PHE A 11 3.41 3.57 4.57
N VAL A 12 3.25 2.69 3.59
CA VAL A 12 3.78 2.89 2.24
C VAL A 12 2.77 2.45 1.18
N THR A 13 2.70 3.20 0.10
CA THR A 13 2.05 2.81 -1.14
C THR A 13 3.00 3.06 -2.31
N MET A 14 2.89 2.28 -3.37
CA MET A 14 3.71 2.43 -4.56
C MET A 14 2.88 2.29 -5.82
N GLY A 15 3.00 3.26 -6.71
CA GLY A 15 2.32 3.24 -7.99
C GLY A 15 2.30 4.61 -8.67
N ARG A 16 1.77 4.62 -9.90
CA ARG A 16 1.56 5.86 -10.66
C ARG A 16 0.55 6.75 -9.94
N MET A 17 0.84 8.04 -9.82
CA MET A 17 -0.10 9.02 -9.25
C MET A 17 -1.20 9.36 -10.27
N SER A 18 -2.18 8.47 -10.38
CA SER A 18 -3.32 8.53 -11.29
C SER A 18 -4.64 8.30 -10.54
N VAL A 19 -5.76 8.53 -11.20
CA VAL A 19 -7.10 8.38 -10.59
C VAL A 19 -7.32 6.96 -10.07
N GLU A 20 -6.90 5.95 -10.82
CA GLU A 20 -7.09 4.53 -10.50
C GLU A 20 -6.39 4.12 -9.20
N LYS A 21 -5.29 4.78 -8.85
CA LYS A 21 -4.52 4.49 -7.63
C LYS A 21 -5.10 5.11 -6.36
N ASN A 22 -6.06 6.01 -6.51
CA ASN A 22 -6.88 6.56 -5.43
C ASN A 22 -6.10 7.21 -4.26
N HIS A 23 -4.94 7.79 -4.57
CA HIS A 23 -4.07 8.40 -3.55
C HIS A 23 -4.74 9.56 -2.82
N MET A 24 -5.67 10.28 -3.47
CA MET A 24 -6.35 11.42 -2.85
C MET A 24 -7.24 10.97 -1.69
N ALA A 25 -8.05 9.91 -1.89
CA ALA A 25 -8.86 9.34 -0.80
C ALA A 25 -7.99 8.76 0.33
N LEU A 26 -6.83 8.18 -0.01
CA LEU A 26 -5.86 7.72 0.99
C LEU A 26 -5.34 8.88 1.84
N ILE A 27 -5.02 10.03 1.24
CA ILE A 27 -4.52 11.20 1.96
C ILE A 27 -5.60 11.80 2.86
N ASP A 28 -6.85 11.85 2.41
CA ASP A 28 -7.98 12.30 3.22
C ASP A 28 -8.17 11.39 4.45
N ALA A 29 -8.20 10.07 4.24
CA ALA A 29 -8.27 9.09 5.33
C ALA A 29 -7.07 9.21 6.29
N PHE A 30 -5.87 9.38 5.75
CA PHE A 30 -4.65 9.53 6.54
C PHE A 30 -4.64 10.82 7.37
N SER A 31 -5.24 11.91 6.86
CA SER A 31 -5.41 13.16 7.61
C SER A 31 -6.19 12.99 8.91
N ARG A 32 -7.15 12.07 8.90
CA ARG A 32 -7.91 11.70 10.10
C ARG A 32 -7.07 10.85 11.07
N LEU A 33 -6.30 9.90 10.54
CA LEU A 33 -5.48 9.02 11.34
C LEU A 33 -4.44 9.79 12.17
N VAL A 34 -3.75 10.75 11.58
CA VAL A 34 -2.66 11.48 12.24
C VAL A 34 -3.11 12.31 13.42
N LYS A 35 -4.39 12.69 13.50
CA LYS A 35 -4.96 13.45 14.64
C LYS A 35 -4.79 12.68 15.96
N ASN A 36 -4.95 11.36 15.91
CA ASN A 36 -4.83 10.48 17.08
C ASN A 36 -3.50 9.69 17.08
N ASN A 37 -2.75 9.73 15.97
CA ASN A 37 -1.53 8.96 15.77
C ASN A 37 -0.42 9.87 15.20
N PRO A 38 0.13 10.83 15.96
CA PRO A 38 1.06 11.83 15.46
C PRO A 38 2.41 11.25 14.99
N ARG A 39 2.69 9.99 15.31
CA ARG A 39 3.87 9.26 14.81
C ARG A 39 3.62 8.57 13.47
N ALA A 40 2.40 8.56 12.97
CA ALA A 40 2.10 7.96 11.67
C ALA A 40 2.76 8.76 10.54
N LYS A 41 3.35 8.06 9.58
CA LYS A 41 3.94 8.60 8.35
C LYS A 41 3.44 7.80 7.16
N LEU A 42 3.24 8.49 6.04
CA LEU A 42 2.82 7.89 4.78
C LEU A 42 3.83 8.19 3.68
N TYR A 43 4.39 7.16 3.09
CA TYR A 43 5.32 7.25 1.96
C TYR A 43 4.58 6.93 0.66
N LEU A 44 4.53 7.88 -0.28
CA LEU A 44 4.01 7.67 -1.63
C LEU A 44 5.18 7.55 -2.60
N LEU A 45 5.39 6.34 -3.13
CA LEU A 45 6.45 6.01 -4.07
C LEU A 45 5.90 6.03 -5.49
N GLY A 46 6.49 6.83 -6.34
CA GLY A 46 6.11 7.00 -7.73
C GLY A 46 5.81 8.44 -8.10
N SER A 47 5.42 8.63 -9.35
CA SER A 47 5.04 9.93 -9.91
C SER A 47 3.84 9.77 -10.83
N GLY A 48 3.26 10.85 -11.33
CA GLY A 48 2.16 10.77 -12.27
C GLY A 48 1.39 12.06 -12.45
N PRO A 49 0.34 12.03 -13.27
CA PRO A 49 -0.41 13.25 -13.66
C PRO A 49 -1.09 13.96 -12.48
N LEU A 50 -1.38 13.24 -11.39
CA LEU A 50 -2.01 13.83 -10.21
C LEU A 50 -1.02 14.38 -9.17
N GLU A 51 0.28 14.28 -9.38
CA GLU A 51 1.29 14.70 -8.39
C GLU A 51 1.09 16.14 -7.91
N ARG A 52 0.78 17.06 -8.82
CA ARG A 52 0.53 18.48 -8.47
C ARG A 52 -0.71 18.64 -7.60
N LYS A 53 -1.79 17.90 -7.88
CA LYS A 53 -3.01 17.92 -7.08
C LYS A 53 -2.78 17.32 -5.69
N ILE A 54 -2.03 16.22 -5.64
CA ILE A 54 -1.66 15.55 -4.38
C ILE A 54 -0.82 16.48 -3.50
N LYS A 55 0.19 17.15 -4.05
CA LYS A 55 0.98 18.16 -3.31
C LYS A 55 0.10 19.26 -2.72
N LYS A 56 -0.82 19.78 -3.54
CA LYS A 56 -1.76 20.82 -3.08
C LYS A 56 -2.63 20.30 -1.92
N GLN A 57 -3.20 19.10 -2.03
CA GLN A 57 -4.02 18.49 -0.98
C GLN A 57 -3.23 18.29 0.32
N ILE A 58 -1.99 17.82 0.24
CA ILE A 58 -1.09 17.65 1.39
C ILE A 58 -0.88 18.99 2.09
N ASP A 59 -0.69 20.07 1.33
CA ASP A 59 -0.49 21.42 1.87
C ASP A 59 -1.76 21.96 2.54
N GLU A 60 -2.90 21.83 1.89
CA GLU A 60 -4.20 22.29 2.39
C GLU A 60 -4.61 21.55 3.68
N LEU A 61 -4.27 20.28 3.81
CA LEU A 61 -4.52 19.46 5.01
C LEU A 61 -3.43 19.58 6.08
N GLY A 62 -2.37 20.36 5.86
CA GLY A 62 -1.27 20.53 6.82
C GLY A 62 -0.43 19.26 7.02
N LEU A 63 -0.34 18.39 6.01
CA LEU A 63 0.28 17.06 6.12
C LEU A 63 1.75 17.00 5.68
N ARG A 64 2.42 18.11 5.43
CA ARG A 64 3.81 18.13 4.91
C ARG A 64 4.81 17.35 5.76
N SER A 65 4.59 17.31 7.08
CA SER A 65 5.45 16.54 8.01
C SER A 65 5.05 15.07 8.14
N TYR A 66 3.92 14.67 7.57
CA TYR A 66 3.33 13.33 7.72
C TYR A 66 3.35 12.52 6.42
N VAL A 67 3.19 13.18 5.27
CA VAL A 67 3.13 12.54 3.95
C VAL A 67 4.38 12.88 3.15
N ILE A 68 5.11 11.85 2.75
CA ILE A 68 6.38 11.95 2.05
C ILE A 68 6.20 11.48 0.60
N LEU A 69 6.28 12.42 -0.34
CA LEU A 69 6.32 12.11 -1.77
C LEU A 69 7.77 11.84 -2.16
N THR A 70 8.06 10.64 -2.62
CA THR A 70 9.44 10.25 -2.97
C THR A 70 9.77 10.48 -4.44
N GLY A 71 8.74 10.63 -5.29
CA GLY A 71 8.90 10.52 -6.73
C GLY A 71 9.32 9.10 -7.14
N ASN A 72 9.89 8.98 -8.33
CA ASN A 72 10.44 7.71 -8.80
C ASN A 72 11.80 7.47 -8.12
N VAL A 73 11.90 6.38 -7.38
CA VAL A 73 13.13 5.97 -6.69
C VAL A 73 13.78 4.77 -7.39
N LYS A 74 15.11 4.75 -7.44
CA LYS A 74 15.86 3.65 -8.06
C LYS A 74 15.68 2.32 -7.32
N ASN A 75 15.58 2.38 -5.99
CA ASN A 75 15.41 1.20 -5.13
C ASN A 75 14.26 1.42 -4.15
N PRO A 76 13.01 1.13 -4.54
CA PRO A 76 11.85 1.26 -3.66
C PRO A 76 11.91 0.29 -2.47
N PHE A 77 12.53 -0.88 -2.64
CA PHE A 77 12.65 -1.89 -1.58
C PHE A 77 13.42 -1.37 -0.35
N ALA A 78 14.39 -0.48 -0.55
CA ALA A 78 15.12 0.14 0.56
C ALA A 78 14.21 0.97 1.48
N ILE A 79 13.15 1.55 0.93
CA ILE A 79 12.12 2.29 1.68
C ILE A 79 11.10 1.29 2.25
N MET A 80 10.55 0.42 1.41
CA MET A 80 9.50 -0.52 1.78
C MET A 80 9.90 -1.41 2.96
N LYS A 81 11.11 -1.98 2.95
CA LYS A 81 11.65 -2.81 4.06
C LYS A 81 11.78 -2.08 5.40
N ARG A 82 11.67 -0.77 5.41
CA ARG A 82 11.69 0.05 6.63
C ARG A 82 10.32 0.57 7.04
N CYS A 83 9.30 0.27 6.23
CA CYS A 83 7.92 0.57 6.56
C CYS A 83 7.28 -0.58 7.34
N ASP A 84 6.12 -0.30 7.92
CA ASP A 84 5.41 -1.22 8.81
C ASP A 84 4.18 -1.82 8.15
N CYS A 85 3.60 -1.14 7.14
CA CYS A 85 2.42 -1.60 6.43
C CYS A 85 2.38 -1.06 5.01
N PHE A 86 2.00 -1.92 4.06
CA PHE A 86 1.71 -1.54 2.68
C PHE A 86 0.21 -1.33 2.49
N ILE A 87 -0.20 -0.26 1.81
CA ILE A 87 -1.59 0.00 1.47
C ILE A 87 -1.77 0.23 -0.02
N LEU A 88 -2.72 -0.48 -0.64
CA LEU A 88 -3.12 -0.31 -2.04
C LEU A 88 -4.61 0.04 -2.10
N PRO A 89 -4.99 1.33 -2.13
CA PRO A 89 -6.38 1.78 -2.08
C PRO A 89 -7.02 1.89 -3.46
N SER A 90 -6.50 1.20 -4.47
CA SER A 90 -6.84 1.35 -5.87
C SER A 90 -8.33 1.13 -6.17
N LEU A 91 -8.85 1.88 -7.13
CA LEU A 91 -10.18 1.69 -7.69
C LEU A 91 -10.20 0.51 -8.67
N HIS A 92 -9.14 0.41 -9.48
CA HIS A 92 -8.96 -0.63 -10.49
C HIS A 92 -7.50 -1.09 -10.52
N GLU A 93 -7.33 -2.40 -10.67
CA GLU A 93 -6.05 -3.03 -10.93
C GLU A 93 -6.25 -4.17 -11.93
N GLY A 94 -5.32 -4.32 -12.86
CA GLY A 94 -5.23 -5.51 -13.70
C GLY A 94 -4.55 -6.65 -12.92
N GLN A 95 -3.22 -6.58 -12.85
CA GLN A 95 -2.41 -7.51 -12.06
C GLN A 95 -1.44 -6.70 -11.17
N PRO A 96 -1.80 -6.50 -9.89
CA PRO A 96 -1.02 -5.62 -9.02
C PRO A 96 0.25 -6.31 -8.51
N MET A 97 1.28 -6.37 -9.35
CA MET A 97 2.60 -6.96 -9.00
C MET A 97 3.20 -6.33 -7.74
N VAL A 98 2.85 -5.08 -7.44
CA VAL A 98 3.29 -4.38 -6.23
C VAL A 98 2.89 -5.09 -4.94
N LEU A 99 1.83 -5.89 -4.94
CA LEU A 99 1.44 -6.70 -3.77
C LEU A 99 2.43 -7.84 -3.53
N LEU A 100 2.98 -8.46 -4.58
CA LEU A 100 4.06 -9.45 -4.45
C LEU A 100 5.32 -8.79 -3.89
N GLU A 101 5.67 -7.62 -4.39
CA GLU A 101 6.82 -6.84 -3.94
C GLU A 101 6.68 -6.46 -2.45
N ALA A 102 5.49 -6.04 -2.02
CA ALA A 102 5.22 -5.73 -0.61
C ALA A 102 5.34 -6.97 0.28
N ARG A 103 4.84 -8.12 -0.16
CA ARG A 103 4.96 -9.40 0.55
C ARG A 103 6.42 -9.85 0.67
N GLU A 104 7.18 -9.74 -0.39
CA GLU A 104 8.62 -10.05 -0.38
C GLU A 104 9.40 -9.14 0.61
N CYS A 105 8.89 -7.93 0.85
CA CYS A 105 9.40 -7.06 1.90
C CYS A 105 8.92 -7.45 3.31
N GLY A 106 8.07 -8.46 3.45
CA GLY A 106 7.51 -8.89 4.73
C GLY A 106 6.44 -7.95 5.30
N LEU A 107 5.82 -7.12 4.46
CA LEU A 107 4.85 -6.13 4.92
C LEU A 107 3.45 -6.73 5.08
N PRO A 108 2.76 -6.47 6.20
CA PRO A 108 1.30 -6.55 6.26
C PRO A 108 0.66 -5.69 5.18
N ILE A 109 -0.43 -6.16 4.60
CA ILE A 109 -1.07 -5.51 3.44
C ILE A 109 -2.50 -5.13 3.77
N ILE A 110 -2.84 -3.87 3.46
CA ILE A 110 -4.20 -3.37 3.34
C ILE A 110 -4.46 -3.17 1.86
N VAL A 111 -5.51 -3.76 1.32
CA VAL A 111 -5.84 -3.67 -0.11
C VAL A 111 -7.32 -3.40 -0.29
N SER A 112 -7.65 -2.48 -1.19
CA SER A 112 -9.04 -2.23 -1.56
C SER A 112 -9.62 -3.35 -2.41
N LYS A 113 -10.93 -3.53 -2.32
CA LYS A 113 -11.66 -4.48 -3.14
C LYS A 113 -11.76 -3.99 -4.57
N PHE A 114 -11.17 -4.70 -5.52
CA PHE A 114 -11.31 -4.51 -6.96
C PHE A 114 -11.59 -5.86 -7.63
N SER A 115 -12.03 -5.86 -8.89
CA SER A 115 -12.55 -7.06 -9.56
C SER A 115 -11.59 -8.25 -9.56
N THR A 116 -10.30 -8.00 -9.72
CA THR A 116 -9.26 -9.04 -9.78
C THR A 116 -8.76 -9.52 -8.40
N VAL A 117 -9.19 -8.88 -7.30
CA VAL A 117 -8.83 -9.35 -5.94
C VAL A 117 -9.40 -10.73 -5.63
N LYS A 118 -10.54 -11.10 -6.23
CA LYS A 118 -11.17 -12.40 -6.02
C LYS A 118 -10.42 -13.56 -6.68
N ASP A 119 -9.75 -13.28 -7.79
CA ASP A 119 -8.96 -14.26 -8.54
C ASP A 119 -7.53 -14.31 -8.01
N SER A 120 -7.37 -13.78 -6.80
CA SER A 120 -6.07 -13.40 -6.30
C SER A 120 -5.22 -14.60 -5.96
N LEU A 121 -4.14 -14.64 -6.62
CA LEU A 121 -2.85 -15.18 -6.26
C LEU A 121 -2.41 -14.85 -4.80
N TYR A 122 -3.26 -14.18 -4.00
CA TYR A 122 -2.98 -13.67 -2.64
C TYR A 122 -4.05 -14.08 -1.62
N PRO A 123 -4.25 -15.37 -1.39
CA PRO A 123 -5.43 -15.83 -0.67
C PRO A 123 -5.45 -15.53 0.82
N LYS A 124 -4.30 -15.24 1.45
CA LYS A 124 -4.20 -15.06 2.91
C LYS A 124 -3.19 -13.96 3.29
N GLY A 125 -3.33 -13.41 4.48
CA GLY A 125 -2.38 -12.45 5.04
C GLY A 125 -2.55 -11.01 4.55
N GLN A 126 -3.78 -10.61 4.24
CA GLN A 126 -4.11 -9.24 3.88
C GLN A 126 -5.47 -8.82 4.45
N LEU A 127 -5.62 -7.53 4.74
CA LEU A 127 -6.89 -6.92 5.07
C LEU A 127 -7.51 -6.34 3.80
N VAL A 128 -8.68 -6.82 3.41
CA VAL A 128 -9.44 -6.29 2.26
C VAL A 128 -10.45 -5.26 2.77
N ILE A 129 -10.43 -4.07 2.18
CA ILE A 129 -11.27 -2.92 2.56
C ILE A 129 -12.08 -2.41 1.35
N GLY A 130 -13.02 -1.50 1.57
CA GLY A 130 -13.58 -0.67 0.52
C GLY A 130 -12.56 0.33 -0.04
N ASN A 131 -12.89 1.00 -1.12
CA ASN A 131 -12.03 2.01 -1.74
C ASN A 131 -12.47 3.46 -1.46
N ASP A 132 -13.49 3.65 -0.63
CA ASP A 132 -13.91 4.94 -0.11
C ASP A 132 -13.04 5.40 1.07
N GLU A 133 -13.07 6.70 1.35
CA GLU A 133 -12.27 7.29 2.42
C GLU A 133 -12.48 6.63 3.78
N GLU A 134 -13.74 6.34 4.14
CA GLU A 134 -14.10 5.76 5.44
C GLU A 134 -13.52 4.35 5.60
N SER A 135 -13.67 3.52 4.57
CA SER A 135 -13.10 2.17 4.54
C SER A 135 -11.57 2.19 4.61
N ILE A 136 -10.93 3.13 3.92
CA ILE A 136 -9.48 3.31 3.96
C ILE A 136 -9.04 3.73 5.36
N TYR A 137 -9.74 4.70 5.98
CA TYR A 137 -9.46 5.13 7.35
C TYR A 137 -9.53 3.97 8.34
N HIS A 138 -10.60 3.17 8.30
CA HIS A 138 -10.73 2.00 9.16
C HIS A 138 -9.66 0.94 8.92
N GLY A 139 -9.20 0.77 7.68
CA GLY A 139 -8.06 -0.09 7.37
C GLY A 139 -6.77 0.38 8.04
N LEU A 140 -6.45 1.67 7.93
CA LEU A 140 -5.28 2.27 8.59
C LEU A 140 -5.37 2.15 10.12
N GLU A 141 -6.55 2.44 10.69
CA GLU A 141 -6.81 2.31 12.13
C GLU A 141 -6.68 0.84 12.60
N ALA A 142 -7.19 -0.11 11.81
CA ALA A 142 -7.05 -1.54 12.09
C ALA A 142 -5.58 -1.95 12.18
N PHE A 143 -4.70 -1.42 11.33
CA PHE A 143 -3.27 -1.69 11.42
C PHE A 143 -2.68 -1.15 12.73
N VAL A 144 -2.97 0.10 13.08
CA VAL A 144 -2.49 0.70 14.34
C VAL A 144 -2.94 -0.10 15.56
N ASN A 145 -4.13 -0.71 15.49
CA ASN A 145 -4.70 -1.55 16.53
C ASN A 145 -4.26 -3.04 16.45
N GLY A 146 -3.28 -3.37 15.61
CA GLY A 146 -2.73 -4.72 15.49
C GLY A 146 -3.68 -5.76 14.86
N LYS A 147 -4.65 -5.31 14.06
CA LYS A 147 -5.70 -6.16 13.46
C LYS A 147 -5.46 -6.53 11.99
N VAL A 148 -4.35 -6.10 11.40
CA VAL A 148 -3.98 -6.49 10.04
C VAL A 148 -3.16 -7.78 10.09
N PRO A 149 -3.58 -8.84 9.38
CA PRO A 149 -2.87 -10.11 9.40
C PRO A 149 -1.49 -9.99 8.74
N THR A 150 -0.53 -10.75 9.26
CA THR A 150 0.78 -10.96 8.63
C THR A 150 0.77 -12.27 7.84
N CYS A 151 1.63 -12.37 6.85
CA CYS A 151 1.78 -13.58 6.04
C CYS A 151 3.24 -13.89 5.81
N ASP A 152 3.65 -15.11 6.13
CA ASP A 152 4.96 -15.64 5.78
C ASP A 152 4.95 -16.03 4.29
N PHE A 153 5.14 -15.03 3.44
CA PHE A 153 5.16 -15.21 1.99
C PHE A 153 6.60 -15.32 1.49
N LYS A 154 6.82 -16.27 0.60
CA LYS A 154 8.07 -16.39 -0.17
C LYS A 154 7.75 -16.40 -1.65
N LEU A 155 8.42 -15.56 -2.42
CA LEU A 155 8.26 -15.50 -3.88
C LEU A 155 8.58 -16.85 -4.55
N SER A 156 9.49 -17.63 -3.96
CA SER A 156 9.78 -19.01 -4.40
C SER A 156 8.55 -19.91 -4.39
N ASP A 157 7.73 -19.79 -3.34
CA ASP A 157 6.54 -20.63 -3.17
C ASP A 157 5.46 -20.25 -4.20
N TYR A 158 5.30 -18.96 -4.45
CA TYR A 158 4.41 -18.44 -5.49
C TYR A 158 4.81 -18.94 -6.89
N ASN A 159 6.09 -18.87 -7.23
CA ASN A 159 6.58 -19.34 -8.52
C ASN A 159 6.40 -20.85 -8.69
N GLN A 160 6.52 -21.61 -7.61
CA GLN A 160 6.30 -23.06 -7.63
C GLN A 160 4.82 -23.41 -7.82
N GLU A 161 3.91 -22.75 -7.11
CA GLU A 161 2.47 -22.95 -7.28
C GLU A 161 2.02 -22.61 -8.71
N ALA A 162 2.44 -21.46 -9.24
CA ALA A 162 2.14 -21.04 -10.60
C ALA A 162 2.69 -22.03 -11.64
N TYR A 163 3.86 -22.60 -11.40
CA TYR A 163 4.45 -23.62 -12.27
C TYR A 163 3.68 -24.95 -12.22
N GLU A 164 3.25 -25.40 -11.06
CA GLU A 164 2.44 -26.61 -10.91
C GLU A 164 1.03 -26.45 -11.52
N GLU A 165 0.42 -25.28 -11.40
CA GLU A 165 -0.84 -24.96 -12.08
C GLU A 165 -0.69 -24.96 -13.61
N PHE A 166 0.38 -24.38 -14.12
CA PHE A 166 0.71 -24.41 -15.55
C PHE A 166 0.87 -25.85 -16.05
N LYS A 167 1.61 -26.71 -15.34
CA LYS A 167 1.76 -28.12 -15.69
C LYS A 167 0.43 -28.86 -15.78
N LYS A 168 -0.49 -28.62 -14.82
CA LYS A 168 -1.82 -29.22 -14.83
C LYS A 168 -2.67 -28.79 -16.03
N ALA A 169 -2.50 -27.53 -16.47
CA ALA A 169 -3.26 -26.96 -17.58
C ALA A 169 -2.83 -27.49 -18.96
N ILE A 170 -1.61 -28.03 -19.09
CA ILE A 170 -1.06 -28.56 -20.35
C ILE A 170 -1.09 -30.09 -20.46
N GLN A 171 -1.54 -30.81 -19.43
CA GLN A 171 -1.83 -32.24 -19.44
C GLN A 171 -3.28 -32.50 -19.87
#